data_241357b0247807da923283c7485d14c2
#
_entry.id   241357b0247807da923283c7485d14c2
#
_cell.length_a   1.000
_cell.length_b   1.000
_cell.length_c   1.000
_cell.angle_alpha   90.00
_cell.angle_beta   90.00
_cell.angle_gamma   90.00
#
_symmetry.space_group_name_H-M   'P 1'
#
loop_
_entity.id
_entity.type
_entity.pdbx_description
1 polymer ?
#
loop_
_entity_poly.entity_id
_entity_poly.type
_entity_poly.pdbx_seq_one_letter_code
_entity_poly.pdbx_strand_id
1 'polypeptide(L)'
;VRLVGSEMCIRDRFKFRSMKPNCEGKGNWNVGDDDDRITKMGHFLRKSKVDELPQLINVLKGDMSFVGPRPELRYYTDMYTECEMAILDQKPGITDWASMANIAQFKGFTEATDPDAYYLNVVRPLKLKLQLYYRNHHSFLGDIKCIFWTVYKVITKSDKLPKDVQEILD
;
A
#
# COMPACT_ATOMS: atom_id res chain seq x y z
N VAL A 1 -20.79 2.84 -16.31
CA VAL A 1 -20.40 1.81 -15.34
C VAL A 1 -19.72 2.52 -14.19
N ARG A 2 -20.41 2.59 -13.05
CA ARG A 2 -19.84 3.12 -11.82
C ARG A 2 -18.85 2.06 -11.33
N LEU A 3 -17.57 2.28 -11.57
CA LEU A 3 -16.52 1.47 -10.98
C LEU A 3 -16.62 1.70 -9.46
N VAL A 4 -17.17 0.73 -8.77
CA VAL A 4 -17.20 0.70 -7.30
C VAL A 4 -15.74 0.56 -6.87
N GLY A 5 -15.33 1.32 -5.86
CA GLY A 5 -13.96 1.66 -5.45
C GLY A 5 -12.83 0.64 -5.54
N SER A 6 -13.11 -0.63 -5.78
CA SER A 6 -12.11 -1.70 -5.81
C SER A 6 -11.61 -2.08 -7.20
N GLU A 7 -12.33 -1.74 -8.24
CA GLU A 7 -11.89 -2.06 -9.60
C GLU A 7 -10.90 -1.04 -10.16
N MET A 8 -10.51 -0.04 -9.37
CA MET A 8 -9.35 0.74 -9.74
C MET A 8 -8.13 -0.16 -9.63
N CYS A 9 -7.95 -0.88 -10.72
CA CYS A 9 -6.83 -1.78 -10.91
C CYS A 9 -5.55 -1.00 -10.67
N ILE A 10 -4.54 -1.65 -10.12
CA ILE A 10 -3.17 -1.11 -10.04
C ILE A 10 -2.75 -0.43 -11.36
N ARG A 11 -3.35 -0.81 -12.49
CA ARG A 11 -3.11 -0.26 -13.84
C ARG A 11 -3.62 1.16 -14.05
N ASP A 12 -4.64 1.60 -13.33
CA ASP A 12 -5.28 2.90 -13.55
C ASP A 12 -4.64 4.04 -12.76
N ARG A 13 -3.67 3.71 -11.90
CA ARG A 13 -2.92 4.66 -11.12
C ARG A 13 -1.77 5.25 -11.91
N PHE A 14 -1.71 6.56 -11.98
CA PHE A 14 -0.55 7.24 -12.54
C PHE A 14 0.68 7.03 -11.66
N LYS A 15 1.76 6.55 -12.27
CA LYS A 15 3.02 6.30 -11.58
C LYS A 15 4.19 6.50 -12.53
N PHE A 16 5.29 7.07 -12.06
CA PHE A 16 6.51 7.09 -12.85
C PHE A 16 7.05 5.67 -13.03
N ARG A 17 7.49 5.37 -14.25
CA ARG A 17 8.08 4.07 -14.52
C ARG A 17 9.40 3.90 -13.79
N SER A 18 9.45 2.98 -12.85
CA SER A 18 10.64 2.63 -12.09
C SER A 18 11.28 1.30 -12.52
N MET A 19 10.58 0.51 -13.34
CA MET A 19 11.03 -0.83 -13.77
C MET A 19 11.38 -0.85 -15.25
N LYS A 20 12.25 -1.80 -15.62
CA LYS A 20 12.63 -2.07 -17.02
C LYS A 20 11.39 -2.48 -17.82
N PRO A 21 11.33 -2.19 -19.13
CA PRO A 21 10.24 -2.68 -19.98
C PRO A 21 10.26 -4.21 -20.08
N ASN A 22 9.10 -4.81 -20.32
CA ASN A 22 8.93 -6.25 -20.55
C ASN A 22 9.38 -7.17 -19.40
N CYS A 23 9.36 -6.67 -18.16
CA CYS A 23 9.63 -7.48 -16.97
C CYS A 23 8.34 -7.99 -16.29
N GLU A 24 7.17 -7.75 -16.90
CA GLU A 24 5.89 -8.26 -16.42
C GLU A 24 5.85 -9.78 -16.53
N GLY A 25 5.39 -10.45 -15.47
CA GLY A 25 5.28 -11.91 -15.45
C GLY A 25 6.59 -12.68 -15.18
N LYS A 26 7.71 -11.99 -14.97
CA LYS A 26 8.97 -12.63 -14.60
C LYS A 26 9.19 -12.56 -13.10
N GLY A 27 8.79 -13.60 -12.38
CA GLY A 27 9.08 -13.75 -10.94
C GLY A 27 7.94 -13.30 -10.03
N ASN A 28 8.21 -13.30 -8.74
CA ASN A 28 7.25 -13.04 -7.67
C ASN A 28 6.59 -11.67 -7.81
N TRP A 29 5.33 -11.60 -7.42
CA TRP A 29 4.52 -10.37 -7.43
C TRP A 29 5.06 -9.31 -6.47
N ASN A 30 5.77 -9.75 -5.42
CA ASN A 30 6.41 -8.87 -4.44
C ASN A 30 7.81 -8.51 -4.93
N VAL A 31 8.01 -7.22 -5.17
CA VAL A 31 9.26 -6.66 -5.67
C VAL A 31 10.02 -6.05 -4.49
N GLY A 32 11.10 -6.71 -4.07
CA GLY A 32 12.02 -6.18 -3.05
C GLY A 32 12.79 -4.95 -3.55
N ASP A 33 13.47 -4.27 -2.64
CA ASP A 33 14.24 -3.06 -2.95
C ASP A 33 15.44 -3.34 -3.88
N ASP A 34 16.00 -4.56 -3.85
CA ASP A 34 17.17 -4.97 -4.63
C ASP A 34 16.81 -5.79 -5.88
N ASP A 35 15.59 -5.66 -6.39
CA ASP A 35 15.13 -6.39 -7.56
C ASP A 35 15.79 -5.87 -8.85
N ASP A 36 16.47 -6.76 -9.59
CA ASP A 36 17.15 -6.45 -10.86
C ASP A 36 16.26 -5.85 -11.95
N ARG A 37 14.95 -5.97 -11.80
CA ARG A 37 13.96 -5.37 -12.70
C ARG A 37 13.85 -3.85 -12.49
N ILE A 38 14.34 -3.33 -11.38
CA ILE A 38 14.30 -1.90 -11.07
C ILE A 38 15.46 -1.20 -11.79
N THR A 39 15.20 -0.07 -12.41
CA THR A 39 16.23 0.76 -13.01
C THR A 39 17.00 1.55 -11.95
N LYS A 40 18.22 2.02 -12.24
CA LYS A 40 18.98 2.87 -11.31
C LYS A 40 18.19 4.12 -10.90
N MET A 41 17.53 4.78 -11.86
CA MET A 41 16.63 5.90 -11.57
C MET A 41 15.39 5.44 -10.80
N GLY A 42 14.90 4.23 -11.07
CA GLY A 42 13.78 3.62 -10.37
C GLY A 42 14.04 3.42 -8.88
N HIS A 43 15.24 3.01 -8.48
CA HIS A 43 15.63 2.91 -7.07
C HIS A 43 15.56 4.29 -6.37
N PHE A 44 16.07 5.33 -7.02
CA PHE A 44 15.98 6.70 -6.49
C PHE A 44 14.51 7.15 -6.32
N LEU A 45 13.69 6.97 -7.37
CA LEU A 45 12.27 7.34 -7.35
C LEU A 45 11.49 6.60 -6.25
N ARG A 46 11.70 5.29 -6.10
CA ARG A 46 11.04 4.48 -5.07
C ARG A 46 11.49 4.87 -3.67
N LYS A 47 12.80 5.06 -3.46
CA LYS A 47 13.36 5.47 -2.16
C LYS A 47 12.85 6.84 -1.70
N SER A 48 12.64 7.76 -2.64
CA SER A 48 12.10 9.09 -2.35
C SER A 48 10.57 9.16 -2.38
N LYS A 49 9.87 8.06 -2.74
CA LYS A 49 8.42 7.98 -2.94
C LYS A 49 7.88 8.97 -3.99
N VAL A 50 8.75 9.58 -4.79
CA VAL A 50 8.39 10.52 -5.88
C VAL A 50 7.69 9.79 -7.02
N ASP A 51 7.94 8.49 -7.19
CA ASP A 51 7.28 7.66 -8.21
C ASP A 51 5.75 7.61 -8.09
N GLU A 52 5.21 7.91 -6.91
CA GLU A 52 3.77 7.93 -6.63
C GLU A 52 3.13 9.32 -6.70
N LEU A 53 3.90 10.40 -6.85
CA LEU A 53 3.36 11.75 -6.96
C LEU A 53 2.35 11.94 -8.10
N PRO A 54 2.48 11.29 -9.29
CA PRO A 54 1.46 11.41 -10.32
C PRO A 54 0.06 10.92 -9.90
N GLN A 55 -0.06 10.12 -8.81
CA GLN A 55 -1.36 9.74 -8.26
C GLN A 55 -2.18 10.93 -7.74
N LEU A 56 -1.55 12.09 -7.51
CA LEU A 56 -2.28 13.33 -7.21
C LEU A 56 -3.26 13.70 -8.33
N ILE A 57 -2.97 13.33 -9.58
CA ILE A 57 -3.89 13.51 -10.71
C ILE A 57 -5.13 12.63 -10.52
N ASN A 58 -4.96 11.40 -10.03
CA ASN A 58 -6.09 10.52 -9.72
C ASN A 58 -6.93 11.09 -8.57
N VAL A 59 -6.31 11.72 -7.57
CA VAL A 59 -7.04 12.40 -6.49
C VAL A 59 -7.85 13.58 -7.03
N LEU A 60 -7.25 14.42 -7.88
CA LEU A 60 -7.94 15.55 -8.51
C LEU A 60 -9.11 15.12 -9.40
N LYS A 61 -9.00 13.97 -10.07
CA LYS A 61 -10.08 13.36 -10.85
C LYS A 61 -11.17 12.73 -9.98
N GLY A 62 -10.93 12.55 -8.69
CA GLY A 62 -11.84 11.88 -7.78
C GLY A 62 -11.78 10.34 -7.83
N ASP A 63 -10.82 9.76 -8.54
CA ASP A 63 -10.60 8.32 -8.62
C ASP A 63 -9.94 7.77 -7.34
N MET A 64 -9.13 8.60 -6.67
CA MET A 64 -8.41 8.28 -5.43
C MET A 64 -8.69 9.30 -4.33
N SER A 65 -8.35 8.92 -3.10
CA SER A 65 -8.25 9.79 -1.93
C SER A 65 -6.78 9.97 -1.52
N PHE A 66 -6.50 10.96 -0.66
CA PHE A 66 -5.19 11.04 0.01
C PHE A 66 -4.97 9.87 0.95
N VAL A 67 -5.98 9.56 1.77
CA VAL A 67 -5.97 8.45 2.73
C VAL A 67 -7.05 7.46 2.35
N GLY A 68 -6.71 6.19 2.35
CA GLY A 68 -7.63 5.11 2.01
C GLY A 68 -6.87 3.80 1.77
N PRO A 69 -7.57 2.67 1.74
CA PRO A 69 -6.93 1.37 1.56
C PRO A 69 -6.12 1.33 0.27
N ARG A 70 -4.89 0.83 0.37
CA ARG A 70 -4.03 0.69 -0.80
C ARG A 70 -4.52 -0.49 -1.65
N PRO A 71 -4.76 -0.28 -2.97
CA PRO A 71 -5.24 -1.34 -3.85
C PRO A 71 -4.28 -2.52 -3.90
N GLU A 72 -4.83 -3.71 -3.91
CA GLU A 72 -4.10 -4.96 -4.09
C GLU A 72 -4.24 -5.52 -5.51
N LEU A 73 -3.42 -6.51 -5.82
CA LEU A 73 -3.58 -7.31 -7.02
C LEU A 73 -4.88 -8.12 -6.92
N ARG A 74 -5.57 -8.29 -8.05
CA ARG A 74 -6.80 -9.07 -8.12
C ARG A 74 -6.64 -10.47 -7.55
N TYR A 75 -5.49 -11.09 -7.78
CA TYR A 75 -5.15 -12.39 -7.19
C TYR A 75 -5.35 -12.44 -5.67
N TYR A 76 -5.01 -11.38 -4.94
CA TYR A 76 -5.19 -11.32 -3.48
C TYR A 76 -6.61 -10.90 -3.09
N THR A 77 -7.26 -10.02 -3.87
CA THR A 77 -8.63 -9.60 -3.57
C THR A 77 -9.66 -10.70 -3.83
N ASP A 78 -9.39 -11.62 -4.77
CA ASP A 78 -10.23 -12.78 -5.01
C ASP A 78 -10.24 -13.77 -3.81
N MET A 79 -9.30 -13.62 -2.87
CA MET A 79 -9.23 -14.38 -1.61
C MET A 79 -9.90 -13.66 -0.43
N TYR A 80 -10.55 -12.52 -0.65
CA TYR A 80 -11.18 -11.76 0.41
C TYR A 80 -12.43 -12.46 0.91
N THR A 81 -12.59 -12.48 2.24
CA THR A 81 -13.85 -12.85 2.88
C THR A 81 -14.90 -11.76 2.69
N GLU A 82 -16.17 -12.07 2.95
CA GLU A 82 -17.25 -11.07 2.88
C GLU A 82 -16.96 -9.82 3.72
N CYS A 83 -16.40 -10.00 4.91
CA CYS A 83 -16.01 -8.88 5.76
C CYS A 83 -14.88 -8.04 5.15
N GLU A 84 -13.90 -8.68 4.51
CA GLU A 84 -12.76 -8.00 3.87
C GLU A 84 -13.18 -7.30 2.58
N MET A 85 -14.16 -7.85 1.86
CA MET A 85 -14.74 -7.20 0.66
C MET A 85 -15.25 -5.79 0.96
N ALA A 86 -15.69 -5.55 2.18
CA ALA A 86 -16.14 -4.21 2.60
C ALA A 86 -15.04 -3.13 2.56
N ILE A 87 -13.74 -3.51 2.54
CA ILE A 87 -12.63 -2.59 2.33
C ILE A 87 -12.72 -1.96 0.94
N LEU A 88 -13.22 -2.71 -0.02
CA LEU A 88 -13.30 -2.31 -1.42
C LEU A 88 -14.38 -1.24 -1.69
N ASP A 89 -15.27 -0.99 -0.74
CA ASP A 89 -16.27 0.10 -0.82
C ASP A 89 -15.64 1.49 -0.68
N GLN A 90 -14.39 1.55 -0.19
CA GLN A 90 -13.69 2.81 0.00
C GLN A 90 -12.85 3.20 -1.23
N LYS A 91 -12.71 4.50 -1.45
CA LYS A 91 -11.78 5.00 -2.46
C LYS A 91 -10.35 4.64 -2.05
N PRO A 92 -9.54 4.11 -2.98
CA PRO A 92 -8.14 3.82 -2.70
C PRO A 92 -7.37 5.10 -2.37
N GLY A 93 -6.42 4.99 -1.43
CA GLY A 93 -5.59 6.10 -0.99
C GLY A 93 -4.18 6.09 -1.56
N ILE A 94 -3.53 7.26 -1.52
CA ILE A 94 -2.07 7.38 -1.74
C ILE A 94 -1.35 6.76 -0.54
N THR A 95 -1.86 7.01 0.66
CA THR A 95 -1.39 6.41 1.91
C THR A 95 -2.54 5.78 2.70
N ASP A 96 -2.22 4.86 3.57
CA ASP A 96 -3.11 4.26 4.56
C ASP A 96 -2.33 3.90 5.83
N TRP A 97 -3.05 3.52 6.89
CA TRP A 97 -2.44 3.09 8.14
C TRP A 97 -1.51 1.89 7.98
N ALA A 98 -1.82 0.97 7.06
CA ALA A 98 -1.00 -0.20 6.77
C ALA A 98 0.30 0.19 6.05
N SER A 99 0.23 1.09 5.07
CA SER A 99 1.42 1.61 4.37
C SER A 99 2.27 2.48 5.30
N MET A 100 1.63 3.31 6.14
CA MET A 100 2.31 4.11 7.14
C MET A 100 2.99 3.22 8.18
N ALA A 101 2.35 2.15 8.64
CA ALA A 101 2.93 1.16 9.55
C ALA A 101 4.08 0.38 8.92
N ASN A 102 4.24 0.46 7.59
CA ASN A 102 5.30 -0.21 6.84
C ASN A 102 5.27 -1.74 6.99
N ILE A 103 4.06 -2.29 7.10
CA ILE A 103 3.85 -3.72 7.36
C ILE A 103 4.52 -4.60 6.31
N ALA A 104 4.60 -4.14 5.06
CA ALA A 104 5.28 -4.84 3.99
C ALA A 104 6.80 -4.95 4.16
N GLN A 105 7.40 -4.17 5.07
CA GLN A 105 8.84 -4.17 5.37
C GLN A 105 9.15 -4.74 6.78
N PHE A 106 8.20 -5.45 7.39
CA PHE A 106 8.49 -6.13 8.64
C PHE A 106 9.75 -7.00 8.47
N LYS A 107 10.64 -6.90 9.44
CA LYS A 107 11.84 -7.74 9.54
C LYS A 107 11.45 -9.19 9.36
N GLY A 108 11.90 -9.83 8.31
CA GLY A 108 11.55 -11.21 7.98
C GLY A 108 11.06 -11.39 6.55
N PHE A 109 10.56 -10.35 5.87
CA PHE A 109 10.16 -10.48 4.47
C PHE A 109 11.37 -10.74 3.55
N THR A 110 12.50 -10.07 3.81
CA THR A 110 13.76 -10.28 3.09
C THR A 110 14.48 -11.58 3.48
N GLU A 111 14.18 -12.13 4.66
CA GLU A 111 14.76 -13.37 5.18
C GLU A 111 13.86 -14.59 4.93
N ALA A 112 12.64 -14.37 4.45
CA ALA A 112 11.69 -15.45 4.20
C ALA A 112 12.12 -16.33 3.03
N THR A 113 12.15 -17.63 3.25
CA THR A 113 12.44 -18.64 2.22
C THR A 113 11.39 -18.62 1.10
N ASP A 114 10.13 -18.30 1.45
CA ASP A 114 9.01 -18.09 0.53
C ASP A 114 8.34 -16.75 0.82
N PRO A 115 8.66 -15.70 0.05
CA PRO A 115 8.08 -14.36 0.22
C PRO A 115 6.56 -14.31 0.03
N ASP A 116 5.99 -15.13 -0.85
CA ASP A 116 4.55 -15.14 -1.10
C ASP A 116 3.80 -15.79 0.07
N ALA A 117 4.31 -16.89 0.60
CA ALA A 117 3.75 -17.51 1.81
C ALA A 117 3.85 -16.58 3.03
N TYR A 118 4.98 -15.88 3.19
CA TYR A 118 5.14 -14.90 4.27
C TYR A 118 4.15 -13.73 4.12
N TYR A 119 3.97 -13.23 2.91
CA TYR A 119 2.99 -12.18 2.64
C TYR A 119 1.58 -12.62 3.04
N LEU A 120 1.15 -13.79 2.59
CA LEU A 120 -0.20 -14.31 2.85
C LEU A 120 -0.46 -14.58 4.33
N ASN A 121 0.51 -15.13 5.04
CA ASN A 121 0.31 -15.60 6.41
C ASN A 121 0.62 -14.55 7.48
N VAL A 122 1.48 -13.55 7.20
CA VAL A 122 1.93 -12.55 8.18
C VAL A 122 1.53 -11.14 7.76
N VAL A 123 1.93 -10.70 6.57
CA VAL A 123 1.75 -9.31 6.17
C VAL A 123 0.29 -8.99 5.87
N ARG A 124 -0.38 -9.84 5.09
CA ARG A 124 -1.76 -9.63 4.65
C ARG A 124 -2.75 -9.54 5.81
N PRO A 125 -2.77 -10.44 6.82
CA PRO A 125 -3.70 -10.34 7.94
C PRO A 125 -3.56 -9.02 8.72
N LEU A 126 -2.33 -8.59 8.98
CA LEU A 126 -2.07 -7.32 9.68
C LEU A 126 -2.52 -6.11 8.85
N LYS A 127 -2.26 -6.14 7.55
CA LYS A 127 -2.70 -5.10 6.62
C LYS A 127 -4.22 -5.00 6.60
N LEU A 128 -4.92 -6.11 6.44
CA LEU A 128 -6.39 -6.15 6.40
C LEU A 128 -7.00 -5.71 7.73
N LYS A 129 -6.40 -6.09 8.87
CA LYS A 129 -6.81 -5.65 10.21
C LYS A 129 -6.82 -4.11 10.29
N LEU A 130 -5.75 -3.44 9.83
CA LEU A 130 -5.66 -1.99 9.83
C LEU A 130 -6.61 -1.32 8.81
N GLN A 131 -6.81 -1.92 7.66
CA GLN A 131 -7.72 -1.39 6.64
C GLN A 131 -9.18 -1.50 7.08
N LEU A 132 -9.57 -2.61 7.72
CA LEU A 132 -10.90 -2.77 8.33
C LEU A 132 -11.10 -1.80 9.50
N TYR A 133 -10.09 -1.62 10.34
CA TYR A 133 -10.14 -0.62 11.39
C TYR A 133 -10.37 0.78 10.81
N TYR A 134 -9.59 1.18 9.81
CA TYR A 134 -9.75 2.45 9.12
C TYR A 134 -11.17 2.61 8.55
N ARG A 135 -11.69 1.60 7.88
CA ARG A 135 -13.05 1.63 7.34
C ARG A 135 -14.10 1.95 8.39
N ASN A 136 -13.96 1.34 9.56
CA ASN A 136 -14.94 1.48 10.65
C ASN A 136 -14.78 2.77 11.48
N HIS A 137 -13.57 3.35 11.48
CA HIS A 137 -13.23 4.49 12.36
C HIS A 137 -12.64 5.67 11.58
N HIS A 138 -12.82 5.73 10.25
CA HIS A 138 -12.28 6.83 9.47
C HIS A 138 -12.86 8.17 9.92
N SER A 139 -12.01 9.17 9.98
CA SER A 139 -12.39 10.52 10.33
C SER A 139 -11.41 11.51 9.69
N PHE A 140 -11.86 12.72 9.44
CA PHE A 140 -11.03 13.77 8.88
C PHE A 140 -9.75 14.02 9.69
N LEU A 141 -9.84 14.03 11.02
CA LEU A 141 -8.68 14.19 11.90
C LEU A 141 -7.75 12.96 11.84
N GLY A 142 -8.33 11.76 11.72
CA GLY A 142 -7.58 10.52 11.49
C GLY A 142 -6.80 10.54 10.19
N ASP A 143 -7.38 11.08 9.13
CA ASP A 143 -6.72 11.22 7.83
C ASP A 143 -5.55 12.22 7.90
N ILE A 144 -5.76 13.38 8.53
CA ILE A 144 -4.67 14.36 8.77
C ILE A 144 -3.54 13.70 9.58
N LYS A 145 -3.87 12.95 10.62
CA LYS A 145 -2.89 12.21 11.43
C LYS A 145 -2.12 11.20 10.59
N CYS A 146 -2.82 10.42 9.75
CA CYS A 146 -2.19 9.45 8.87
C CYS A 146 -1.22 10.11 7.87
N ILE A 147 -1.61 11.22 7.24
CA ILE A 147 -0.77 11.99 6.32
C ILE A 147 0.46 12.52 7.07
N PHE A 148 0.27 13.14 8.23
CA PHE A 148 1.38 13.68 9.03
C PHE A 148 2.40 12.59 9.40
N TRP A 149 1.94 11.44 9.88
CA TRP A 149 2.81 10.32 10.22
C TRP A 149 3.50 9.72 9.00
N THR A 150 2.82 9.67 7.85
CA THR A 150 3.44 9.23 6.59
C THR A 150 4.59 10.15 6.20
N VAL A 151 4.37 11.46 6.21
CA VAL A 151 5.41 12.46 5.90
C VAL A 151 6.55 12.39 6.92
N TYR A 152 6.23 12.31 8.21
CA TYR A 152 7.22 12.17 9.27
C TYR A 152 8.12 10.94 9.03
N LYS A 153 7.55 9.78 8.73
CA LYS A 153 8.32 8.55 8.48
C LYS A 153 9.16 8.62 7.21
N VAL A 154 8.65 9.23 6.14
CA VAL A 154 9.43 9.42 4.90
C VAL A 154 10.65 10.29 5.15
N ILE A 155 10.53 11.36 5.96
CA ILE A 155 11.63 12.29 6.24
C ILE A 155 12.62 11.68 7.25
N THR A 156 12.11 11.12 8.34
CA THR A 156 12.97 10.65 9.46
C THR A 156 13.46 9.22 9.30
N LYS A 157 12.85 8.44 8.41
CA LYS A 157 13.06 6.99 8.27
C LYS A 157 12.87 6.23 9.61
N SER A 158 12.01 6.75 10.48
CA SER A 158 11.74 6.19 11.79
C SER A 158 10.76 5.03 11.70
N ASP A 159 11.01 3.96 12.45
CA ASP A 159 10.08 2.82 12.58
C ASP A 159 8.99 3.05 13.62
N LYS A 160 8.99 4.21 14.31
CA LYS A 160 7.98 4.53 15.32
C LYS A 160 6.59 4.56 14.71
N LEU A 161 5.63 4.01 15.45
CA LEU A 161 4.20 4.02 15.12
C LEU A 161 3.42 4.87 16.12
N PRO A 162 2.28 5.46 15.72
CA PRO A 162 1.31 6.01 16.67
C PRO A 162 0.85 4.92 17.63
N LYS A 163 0.60 5.28 18.90
CA LYS A 163 0.20 4.32 19.95
C LYS A 163 -1.05 3.54 19.58
N ASP A 164 -2.05 4.21 19.04
CA ASP A 164 -3.31 3.59 18.58
C ASP A 164 -3.10 2.55 17.47
N VAL A 165 -2.17 2.79 16.56
CA VAL A 165 -1.83 1.81 15.51
C VAL A 165 -1.07 0.62 16.08
N GLN A 166 -0.21 0.87 17.06
CA GLN A 166 0.54 -0.19 17.73
C GLN A 166 -0.41 -1.11 18.53
N GLU A 167 -1.35 -0.54 19.28
CA GLU A 167 -2.39 -1.28 20.01
C GLU A 167 -3.30 -2.14 19.10
N ILE A 168 -3.47 -1.73 17.84
CA ILE A 168 -4.22 -2.53 16.86
C ILE A 168 -3.38 -3.72 16.38
N LEU A 169 -2.07 -3.56 16.28
CA LEU A 169 -1.17 -4.60 15.75
C LEU A 169 -0.81 -5.66 16.81
N ASP A 170 -0.78 -5.27 18.09
CA ASP A 170 -0.64 -6.19 19.23
C ASP A 170 -1.94 -7.00 19.45
#